data_c4c19d47c0b2bf33efa9f2dd3fc7d8b2
#
_entry.id   c4c19d47c0b2bf33efa9f2dd3fc7d8b2
#
_cell.length_a   1.000
_cell.length_b   1.000
_cell.length_c   1.000
_cell.angle_alpha   90.00
_cell.angle_beta   90.00
_cell.angle_gamma   90.00
#
_symmetry.space_group_name_H-M   'P 1'
#
loop_
_entity.id
_entity.type
_entity.pdbx_description
1 polymer ?
#
loop_
_entity_poly.entity_id
_entity_poly.type
_entity_poly.pdbx_seq_one_letter_code
_entity_poly.pdbx_strand_id
1 'polypeptide(L)'
;MTAADGSDRRAGADRGAGSADAAGSSRGAGQADRAGGSWSLRPATLEDVEEIAFAELELFPDEAWSVFQLAEEVEHPDRRYVVAVEEGAEPARSPDGRTLPSRGGRLLAYAGIMLAGDLADLHTIGTRREGEGIGRALLAWCEEQARTGGAERMLLEVREDNTRARAVYAAAGYREIGRRRGYYRIRGRRIDALVMERELGAPGGPSA
;
A
#
# COMPACT_ATOMS: atom_id res chain seq x y z
N MET A 1 -8.21 -10.53 7.15
CA MET A 1 -9.52 -10.60 6.50
C MET A 1 -10.23 -9.28 6.72
N THR A 2 -9.82 -8.30 5.97
CA THR A 2 -10.61 -7.09 5.74
C THR A 2 -11.74 -7.51 4.82
N ALA A 3 -12.84 -8.03 5.38
CA ALA A 3 -14.04 -8.22 4.63
C ALA A 3 -14.65 -6.84 4.41
N ALA A 4 -14.38 -6.24 3.28
CA ALA A 4 -15.22 -5.20 2.75
C ALA A 4 -16.55 -5.85 2.38
N ASP A 5 -17.52 -5.75 3.27
CA ASP A 5 -18.92 -5.97 2.93
C ASP A 5 -19.36 -4.79 2.07
N GLY A 6 -19.27 -4.99 0.75
CA GLY A 6 -19.72 -4.06 -0.26
C GLY A 6 -21.21 -4.17 -0.44
N SER A 7 -21.99 -3.42 0.32
CA SER A 7 -23.40 -3.19 -0.02
C SER A 7 -23.52 -2.26 -1.22
N ASP A 8 -23.82 -2.87 -2.34
CA ASP A 8 -24.60 -2.43 -3.50
C ASP A 8 -25.12 -0.97 -3.47
N ARG A 9 -24.55 -0.11 -4.31
CA ARG A 9 -25.26 1.02 -4.92
C ARG A 9 -24.88 1.12 -6.38
N ARG A 10 -25.70 0.52 -7.22
CA ARG A 10 -25.74 0.79 -8.66
C ARG A 10 -26.17 2.23 -8.90
N ALA A 11 -25.38 2.97 -9.66
CA ALA A 11 -25.88 4.02 -10.53
C ALA A 11 -24.95 4.10 -11.75
N GLY A 12 -25.47 3.69 -12.90
CA GLY A 12 -24.79 3.78 -14.17
C GLY A 12 -24.78 5.21 -14.69
N ALA A 13 -23.71 5.56 -15.41
CA ALA A 13 -23.74 6.52 -16.52
C ALA A 13 -22.59 6.20 -17.48
N ASP A 14 -22.99 5.71 -18.61
CA ASP A 14 -22.24 5.59 -19.86
C ASP A 14 -21.78 6.97 -20.34
N ARG A 15 -20.50 7.12 -20.78
CA ARG A 15 -20.05 7.78 -22.01
C ARG A 15 -18.57 8.14 -22.02
N GLY A 16 -17.89 7.71 -23.09
CA GLY A 16 -16.88 8.51 -23.76
C GLY A 16 -15.46 7.98 -23.78
N ALA A 17 -15.15 7.28 -24.89
CA ALA A 17 -13.78 6.97 -25.28
C ALA A 17 -12.92 8.24 -25.43
N GLY A 18 -11.71 8.18 -24.87
CA GLY A 18 -10.66 9.18 -25.08
C GLY A 18 -9.30 8.53 -24.83
N SER A 19 -8.71 8.01 -25.92
CA SER A 19 -7.30 7.60 -25.98
C SER A 19 -6.42 8.82 -25.70
N ALA A 20 -5.51 8.68 -24.72
CA ALA A 20 -4.31 9.52 -24.68
C ALA A 20 -3.18 8.72 -24.00
N ASP A 21 -2.24 8.28 -24.83
CA ASP A 21 -0.89 7.90 -24.43
C ASP A 21 -0.23 9.04 -23.63
N ALA A 22 0.19 8.75 -22.40
CA ALA A 22 1.18 9.55 -21.72
C ALA A 22 2.05 8.64 -20.86
N ALA A 23 3.08 8.08 -21.48
CA ALA A 23 4.20 7.50 -20.77
C ALA A 23 4.99 8.62 -20.08
N GLY A 24 4.61 8.93 -18.83
CA GLY A 24 5.33 9.82 -17.93
C GLY A 24 6.19 8.99 -16.98
N SER A 25 7.44 8.75 -17.36
CA SER A 25 8.47 8.14 -16.50
C SER A 25 8.84 9.14 -15.38
N SER A 26 8.15 9.09 -14.25
CA SER A 26 8.62 9.75 -13.05
C SER A 26 9.48 8.79 -12.24
N ARG A 27 10.79 8.86 -12.45
CA ARG A 27 11.79 8.24 -11.57
C ARG A 27 11.82 8.99 -10.25
N GLY A 28 11.03 8.56 -9.29
CA GLY A 28 11.18 8.94 -7.89
C GLY A 28 12.30 8.11 -7.27
N ALA A 29 13.56 8.49 -7.48
CA ALA A 29 14.69 7.87 -6.82
C ALA A 29 14.81 8.41 -5.40
N GLY A 30 14.24 7.72 -4.42
CA GLY A 30 14.60 7.87 -3.03
C GLY A 30 15.86 7.09 -2.73
N GLN A 31 17.03 7.66 -3.00
CA GLN A 31 18.32 7.05 -2.69
C GLN A 31 18.69 7.41 -1.26
N ALA A 32 18.58 6.47 -0.35
CA ALA A 32 19.14 6.57 0.98
C ALA A 32 20.41 5.71 1.04
N ASP A 33 21.56 6.37 0.82
CA ASP A 33 22.89 5.81 1.04
C ASP A 33 23.11 5.61 2.54
N ARG A 34 22.85 4.41 3.04
CA ARG A 34 23.36 3.90 4.32
C ARG A 34 23.55 2.40 4.17
N ALA A 35 24.64 1.86 4.72
CA ALA A 35 25.16 0.51 4.70
C ALA A 35 24.13 -0.67 4.75
N GLY A 36 23.31 -0.78 3.75
CA GLY A 36 22.32 -1.78 3.37
C GLY A 36 22.10 -1.56 1.90
N GLY A 37 21.96 -2.62 1.11
CA GLY A 37 21.85 -2.53 -0.35
C GLY A 37 20.89 -1.43 -0.82
N SER A 38 21.14 -0.85 -1.99
CA SER A 38 20.28 0.17 -2.58
C SER A 38 18.89 -0.43 -2.87
N TRP A 39 17.84 0.29 -2.53
CA TRP A 39 16.49 -0.10 -2.87
C TRP A 39 15.80 1.00 -3.68
N SER A 40 14.86 0.58 -4.50
CA SER A 40 14.05 1.51 -5.29
C SER A 40 12.57 1.18 -5.18
N LEU A 41 11.72 2.20 -5.42
CA LEU A 41 10.28 2.04 -5.54
C LEU A 41 9.89 1.93 -7.00
N ARG A 42 8.94 1.02 -7.28
CA ARG A 42 8.28 0.93 -8.57
C ARG A 42 6.82 0.48 -8.42
N PRO A 43 5.95 0.78 -9.39
CA PRO A 43 4.62 0.18 -9.42
C PRO A 43 4.70 -1.35 -9.38
N ALA A 44 3.81 -1.98 -8.63
CA ALA A 44 3.67 -3.42 -8.62
C ALA A 44 3.02 -3.91 -9.93
N THR A 45 3.32 -5.15 -10.27
CA THR A 45 2.75 -5.87 -11.41
C THR A 45 2.27 -7.24 -10.96
N LEU A 46 1.58 -7.98 -11.82
CA LEU A 46 1.18 -9.37 -11.53
C LEU A 46 2.37 -10.30 -11.19
N GLU A 47 3.56 -10.00 -11.72
CA GLU A 47 4.77 -10.76 -11.40
C GLU A 47 5.18 -10.64 -9.93
N ASP A 48 4.76 -9.59 -9.23
CA ASP A 48 5.09 -9.35 -7.83
C ASP A 48 4.11 -10.01 -6.85
N VAL A 49 2.94 -10.40 -7.33
CA VAL A 49 1.81 -10.82 -6.48
C VAL A 49 2.16 -12.00 -5.57
N GLU A 50 2.87 -13.01 -6.08
CA GLU A 50 3.28 -14.16 -5.26
C GLU A 50 4.23 -13.73 -4.13
N GLU A 51 5.18 -12.84 -4.41
CA GLU A 51 6.13 -12.37 -3.41
C GLU A 51 5.47 -11.43 -2.40
N ILE A 52 4.49 -10.60 -2.83
CA ILE A 52 3.64 -9.80 -1.94
C ILE A 52 2.81 -10.72 -1.03
N ALA A 53 2.15 -11.74 -1.58
CA ALA A 53 1.36 -12.69 -0.79
C ALA A 53 2.21 -13.42 0.25
N PHE A 54 3.44 -13.77 -0.11
CA PHE A 54 4.37 -14.36 0.84
C PHE A 54 4.77 -13.38 1.95
N ALA A 55 4.99 -12.10 1.59
CA ALA A 55 5.25 -11.06 2.57
C ALA A 55 4.04 -10.80 3.49
N GLU A 56 2.82 -10.85 2.96
CA GLU A 56 1.57 -10.77 3.75
C GLU A 56 1.51 -11.88 4.81
N LEU A 57 1.78 -13.12 4.42
CA LEU A 57 1.81 -14.25 5.35
C LEU A 57 2.86 -14.11 6.45
N GLU A 58 4.02 -13.52 6.13
CA GLU A 58 5.07 -13.28 7.12
C GLU A 58 4.71 -12.14 8.09
N LEU A 59 4.15 -11.06 7.57
CA LEU A 59 3.91 -9.83 8.33
C LEU A 59 2.55 -9.82 9.02
N PHE A 60 1.53 -10.41 8.39
CA PHE A 60 0.13 -10.38 8.83
C PHE A 60 -0.54 -11.75 8.78
N PRO A 61 0.00 -12.79 9.44
CA PRO A 61 -0.45 -14.18 9.26
C PRO A 61 -1.94 -14.42 9.56
N ASP A 62 -2.54 -13.61 10.44
CA ASP A 62 -3.97 -13.73 10.79
C ASP A 62 -4.90 -13.00 9.79
N GLU A 63 -4.35 -12.17 8.89
CA GLU A 63 -5.11 -11.27 8.01
C GLU A 63 -4.56 -11.22 6.58
N ALA A 64 -3.62 -12.12 6.25
CA ALA A 64 -2.93 -12.12 4.97
C ALA A 64 -3.89 -12.25 3.78
N TRP A 65 -3.65 -11.44 2.77
CA TRP A 65 -4.36 -11.53 1.51
C TRP A 65 -3.83 -12.71 0.69
N SER A 66 -4.74 -13.41 0.04
CA SER A 66 -4.37 -14.50 -0.87
C SER A 66 -3.79 -13.95 -2.18
N VAL A 67 -3.02 -14.77 -2.89
CA VAL A 67 -2.50 -14.48 -4.23
C VAL A 67 -3.62 -14.00 -5.17
N PHE A 68 -4.79 -14.65 -5.11
CA PHE A 68 -5.93 -14.31 -5.96
C PHE A 68 -6.47 -12.91 -5.66
N GLN A 69 -6.68 -12.59 -4.38
CA GLN A 69 -7.15 -11.26 -3.98
C GLN A 69 -6.15 -10.16 -4.36
N LEU A 70 -4.85 -10.42 -4.15
CA LEU A 70 -3.81 -9.46 -4.54
C LEU A 70 -3.72 -9.26 -6.05
N ALA A 71 -3.93 -10.32 -6.84
CA ALA A 71 -3.98 -10.20 -8.30
C ALA A 71 -5.15 -9.30 -8.75
N GLU A 72 -6.33 -9.51 -8.17
CA GLU A 72 -7.50 -8.65 -8.45
C GLU A 72 -7.24 -7.19 -8.07
N GLU A 73 -6.59 -6.94 -6.92
CA GLU A 73 -6.23 -5.59 -6.47
C GLU A 73 -5.21 -4.92 -7.40
N VAL A 74 -4.17 -5.64 -7.82
CA VAL A 74 -3.10 -5.08 -8.68
C VAL A 74 -3.61 -4.75 -10.08
N GLU A 75 -4.57 -5.51 -10.61
CA GLU A 75 -5.17 -5.29 -11.93
C GLU A 75 -6.31 -4.26 -11.92
N HIS A 76 -6.86 -3.93 -10.76
CA HIS A 76 -8.04 -3.07 -10.69
C HIS A 76 -7.69 -1.62 -11.09
N PRO A 77 -8.50 -0.96 -11.95
CA PRO A 77 -8.19 0.39 -12.46
C PRO A 77 -8.14 1.47 -11.38
N ASP A 78 -8.90 1.31 -10.28
CA ASP A 78 -8.94 2.27 -9.19
C ASP A 78 -7.97 1.92 -8.04
N ARG A 79 -7.06 0.97 -8.27
CA ARG A 79 -6.02 0.59 -7.31
C ARG A 79 -4.64 1.04 -7.78
N ARG A 80 -3.78 1.35 -6.82
CA ARG A 80 -2.37 1.62 -7.08
C ARG A 80 -1.54 0.85 -6.07
N TYR A 81 -0.72 -0.05 -6.57
CA TYR A 81 0.20 -0.85 -5.77
C TYR A 81 1.64 -0.50 -6.08
N VAL A 82 2.47 -0.50 -5.07
CA VAL A 82 3.90 -0.19 -5.13
C VAL A 82 4.70 -1.23 -4.38
N VAL A 83 5.88 -1.53 -4.89
CA VAL A 83 6.86 -2.38 -4.21
C VAL A 83 8.16 -1.64 -4.03
N ALA A 84 8.84 -1.91 -2.91
CA ALA A 84 10.23 -1.58 -2.69
C ALA A 84 11.07 -2.83 -2.94
N VAL A 85 12.05 -2.75 -3.83
CA VAL A 85 12.93 -3.87 -4.19
C VAL A 85 14.38 -3.56 -3.89
N GLU A 86 15.13 -4.54 -3.39
CA GLU A 86 16.58 -4.50 -3.23
C GLU A 86 17.22 -4.92 -4.54
N GLU A 87 17.86 -3.97 -5.21
CA GLU A 87 18.45 -4.18 -6.52
C GLU A 87 19.61 -5.19 -6.47
N GLY A 88 19.61 -6.12 -7.43
CA GLY A 88 20.65 -7.14 -7.53
C GLY A 88 20.64 -8.23 -6.47
N ALA A 89 19.69 -8.19 -5.53
CA ALA A 89 19.52 -9.28 -4.57
C ALA A 89 18.79 -10.46 -5.20
N GLU A 90 19.15 -11.68 -4.75
CA GLU A 90 18.44 -12.91 -5.13
C GLU A 90 16.97 -12.82 -4.72
N PRO A 91 16.03 -13.26 -5.58
CA PRO A 91 14.62 -13.33 -5.24
C PRO A 91 14.37 -14.18 -3.99
N ALA A 92 13.28 -13.90 -3.28
CA ALA A 92 12.88 -14.69 -2.13
C ALA A 92 12.57 -16.15 -2.53
N ARG A 93 12.68 -17.06 -1.55
CA ARG A 93 12.28 -18.45 -1.72
C ARG A 93 11.08 -18.75 -0.83
N SER A 94 10.13 -19.49 -1.39
CA SER A 94 9.02 -20.05 -0.63
C SER A 94 9.51 -21.16 0.32
N PRO A 95 8.71 -21.56 1.34
CA PRO A 95 9.09 -22.61 2.29
C PRO A 95 9.41 -23.98 1.66
N ASP A 96 8.83 -24.27 0.50
CA ASP A 96 9.12 -25.47 -0.30
C ASP A 96 10.37 -25.33 -1.18
N GLY A 97 11.12 -24.23 -1.06
CA GLY A 97 12.38 -23.98 -1.75
C GLY A 97 12.24 -23.42 -3.18
N ARG A 98 11.02 -23.18 -3.67
CA ARG A 98 10.78 -22.56 -4.98
C ARG A 98 11.21 -21.08 -4.95
N THR A 99 11.94 -20.62 -5.95
CA THR A 99 12.23 -19.21 -6.14
C THR A 99 10.94 -18.49 -6.52
N LEU A 100 10.59 -17.44 -5.77
CA LEU A 100 9.41 -16.62 -6.08
C LEU A 100 9.71 -15.69 -7.25
N PRO A 101 8.75 -15.47 -8.15
CA PRO A 101 8.91 -14.48 -9.21
C PRO A 101 9.19 -13.11 -8.58
N SER A 102 10.18 -12.41 -9.11
CA SER A 102 10.53 -11.07 -8.67
C SER A 102 11.11 -10.26 -9.82
N ARG A 103 10.63 -9.05 -9.98
CA ARG A 103 11.12 -8.13 -11.00
C ARG A 103 12.08 -7.12 -10.40
N GLY A 104 13.35 -7.21 -10.78
CA GLY A 104 14.36 -6.22 -10.42
C GLY A 104 15.05 -6.41 -9.07
N GLY A 105 14.77 -7.49 -8.34
CA GLY A 105 15.42 -7.81 -7.07
C GLY A 105 14.46 -8.36 -6.01
N ARG A 106 14.93 -8.50 -4.79
CA ARG A 106 14.14 -9.02 -3.65
C ARG A 106 13.14 -7.97 -3.16
N LEU A 107 11.88 -8.35 -2.98
CA LEU A 107 10.86 -7.51 -2.37
C LEU A 107 11.16 -7.26 -0.88
N LEU A 108 11.30 -5.99 -0.52
CA LEU A 108 11.51 -5.53 0.85
C LEU A 108 10.23 -5.05 1.51
N ALA A 109 9.34 -4.46 0.72
CA ALA A 109 8.13 -3.84 1.22
C ALA A 109 7.13 -3.61 0.08
N TYR A 110 5.88 -3.38 0.43
CA TYR A 110 4.80 -3.09 -0.51
C TYR A 110 3.76 -2.20 0.15
N ALA A 111 2.96 -1.54 -0.68
CA ALA A 111 1.75 -0.84 -0.24
C ALA A 111 0.72 -0.82 -1.37
N GLY A 112 -0.55 -0.69 -0.99
CA GLY A 112 -1.66 -0.56 -1.92
C GLY A 112 -2.70 0.42 -1.44
N ILE A 113 -3.22 1.24 -2.38
CA ILE A 113 -4.31 2.19 -2.15
C ILE A 113 -5.47 1.95 -3.10
N MET A 114 -6.65 2.36 -2.65
CA MET A 114 -7.85 2.50 -3.47
C MET A 114 -8.14 3.98 -3.70
N LEU A 115 -8.52 4.34 -4.92
CA LEU A 115 -9.01 5.66 -5.30
C LEU A 115 -10.54 5.62 -5.36
N ALA A 116 -11.21 6.56 -4.70
CA ALA A 116 -12.67 6.64 -4.62
C ALA A 116 -13.13 8.11 -4.71
N GLY A 117 -12.95 8.72 -5.88
CA GLY A 117 -13.29 10.13 -6.10
C GLY A 117 -12.33 11.07 -5.35
N ASP A 118 -12.86 11.87 -4.42
CA ASP A 118 -12.11 12.79 -3.57
C ASP A 118 -11.40 12.10 -2.38
N LEU A 119 -11.57 10.79 -2.24
CA LEU A 119 -10.97 9.97 -1.20
C LEU A 119 -9.99 8.94 -1.77
N ALA A 120 -8.94 8.68 -1.02
CA ALA A 120 -8.12 7.48 -1.18
C ALA A 120 -8.13 6.69 0.13
N ASP A 121 -7.96 5.38 0.04
CA ASP A 121 -7.88 4.48 1.20
C ASP A 121 -6.60 3.65 1.12
N LEU A 122 -5.79 3.66 2.18
CA LEU A 122 -4.62 2.81 2.28
C LEU A 122 -5.06 1.40 2.73
N HIS A 123 -5.10 0.47 1.79
CA HIS A 123 -5.56 -0.89 2.02
C HIS A 123 -4.55 -1.75 2.76
N THR A 124 -3.29 -1.64 2.38
CA THR A 124 -2.20 -2.42 2.99
C THR A 124 -0.88 -1.67 2.88
N ILE A 125 -0.01 -1.86 3.84
CA ILE A 125 1.38 -1.43 3.82
C ILE A 125 2.20 -2.35 4.73
N GLY A 126 3.22 -2.96 4.19
CA GLY A 126 4.08 -3.88 4.91
C GLY A 126 5.55 -3.70 4.56
N THR A 127 6.44 -3.89 5.54
CA THR A 127 7.89 -3.85 5.32
C THR A 127 8.60 -4.95 6.09
N ARG A 128 9.49 -5.66 5.42
CA ARG A 128 10.40 -6.65 6.00
C ARG A 128 11.64 -6.02 6.64
N ARG A 129 11.94 -4.76 6.28
CA ARG A 129 13.07 -4.00 6.83
C ARG A 129 12.60 -2.75 7.53
N GLU A 130 12.80 -2.73 8.82
CA GLU A 130 12.45 -1.61 9.68
C GLU A 130 13.61 -0.65 9.87
N GLY A 131 13.29 0.63 10.08
CA GLY A 131 14.31 1.64 10.40
C GLY A 131 15.02 2.25 9.19
N GLU A 132 14.85 1.72 7.99
CA GLU A 132 15.51 2.17 6.75
C GLU A 132 14.72 3.25 5.98
N GLY A 133 13.60 3.71 6.53
CA GLY A 133 12.77 4.76 5.90
C GLY A 133 11.83 4.25 4.79
N ILE A 134 11.88 2.95 4.45
CA ILE A 134 11.07 2.36 3.36
C ILE A 134 9.58 2.61 3.56
N GLY A 135 9.06 2.36 4.78
CA GLY A 135 7.64 2.58 5.07
C GLY A 135 7.18 4.02 4.86
N ARG A 136 8.04 5.00 5.19
CA ARG A 136 7.75 6.43 4.92
C ARG A 136 7.77 6.74 3.42
N ALA A 137 8.69 6.14 2.69
CA ALA A 137 8.78 6.32 1.24
C ALA A 137 7.57 5.70 0.53
N LEU A 138 7.11 4.52 0.96
CA LEU A 138 5.88 3.91 0.47
C LEU A 138 4.65 4.79 0.75
N LEU A 139 4.52 5.29 1.99
CA LEU A 139 3.40 6.17 2.36
C LEU A 139 3.41 7.44 1.51
N ALA A 140 4.55 8.09 1.34
CA ALA A 140 4.69 9.28 0.51
C ALA A 140 4.35 9.00 -0.96
N TRP A 141 4.73 7.84 -1.48
CA TRP A 141 4.35 7.41 -2.83
C TRP A 141 2.82 7.23 -2.94
N CYS A 142 2.20 6.56 -1.98
CA CYS A 142 0.76 6.37 -1.91
C CYS A 142 0.00 7.70 -1.88
N GLU A 143 0.45 8.64 -1.05
CA GLU A 143 -0.12 9.98 -0.97
C GLU A 143 -0.02 10.75 -2.29
N GLU A 144 1.11 10.63 -3.00
CA GLU A 144 1.27 11.25 -4.31
C GLU A 144 0.38 10.62 -5.37
N GLN A 145 0.26 9.27 -5.37
CA GLN A 145 -0.68 8.60 -6.28
C GLN A 145 -2.14 8.95 -5.98
N ALA A 146 -2.49 9.07 -4.70
CA ALA A 146 -3.82 9.51 -4.29
C ALA A 146 -4.11 10.94 -4.79
N ARG A 147 -3.18 11.87 -4.57
CA ARG A 147 -3.27 13.27 -5.00
C ARG A 147 -3.38 13.40 -6.53
N THR A 148 -2.53 12.70 -7.27
CA THR A 148 -2.58 12.70 -8.74
C THR A 148 -3.82 12.01 -9.30
N GLY A 149 -4.41 11.08 -8.53
CA GLY A 149 -5.69 10.44 -8.82
C GLY A 149 -6.91 11.30 -8.49
N GLY A 150 -6.71 12.51 -7.97
CA GLY A 150 -7.80 13.46 -7.65
C GLY A 150 -8.31 13.38 -6.21
N ALA A 151 -7.70 12.55 -5.35
CA ALA A 151 -8.10 12.49 -3.95
C ALA A 151 -7.62 13.73 -3.18
N GLU A 152 -8.51 14.32 -2.42
CA GLU A 152 -8.23 15.45 -1.53
C GLU A 152 -7.86 14.96 -0.12
N ARG A 153 -8.25 13.74 0.23
CA ARG A 153 -8.03 13.14 1.54
C ARG A 153 -7.61 11.68 1.39
N MET A 154 -6.82 11.22 2.34
CA MET A 154 -6.43 9.81 2.43
C MET A 154 -6.76 9.26 3.82
N LEU A 155 -7.43 8.12 3.82
CA LEU A 155 -7.80 7.37 5.01
C LEU A 155 -6.94 6.14 5.17
N LEU A 156 -6.85 5.67 6.40
CA LEU A 156 -6.28 4.36 6.72
C LEU A 156 -6.91 3.80 8.00
N GLU A 157 -6.82 2.50 8.14
CA GLU A 157 -7.15 1.79 9.36
C GLU A 157 -5.90 1.16 9.96
N VAL A 158 -5.67 1.42 11.23
CA VAL A 158 -4.52 0.86 11.96
C VAL A 158 -4.97 0.24 13.26
N ARG A 159 -4.40 -0.91 13.61
CA ARG A 159 -4.65 -1.55 14.90
C ARG A 159 -4.24 -0.62 16.04
N GLU A 160 -5.11 -0.51 17.05
CA GLU A 160 -4.85 0.33 18.23
C GLU A 160 -3.55 -0.05 18.95
N ASP A 161 -3.19 -1.33 18.95
CA ASP A 161 -1.96 -1.83 19.59
C ASP A 161 -0.70 -1.67 18.74
N ASN A 162 -0.82 -1.28 17.47
CA ASN A 162 0.33 -0.99 16.60
C ASN A 162 0.85 0.43 16.82
N THR A 163 1.46 0.65 17.99
CA THR A 163 1.96 1.98 18.40
C THR A 163 3.00 2.54 17.44
N ARG A 164 3.78 1.68 16.78
CA ARG A 164 4.80 2.08 15.83
C ARG A 164 4.19 2.65 14.54
N ALA A 165 3.27 1.93 13.90
CA ALA A 165 2.60 2.42 12.69
C ALA A 165 1.84 3.71 12.98
N ARG A 166 1.13 3.78 14.11
CA ARG A 166 0.44 4.99 14.56
C ARG A 166 1.38 6.19 14.66
N ALA A 167 2.58 5.99 15.24
CA ALA A 167 3.58 7.07 15.33
C ALA A 167 4.07 7.53 13.95
N VAL A 168 4.26 6.60 13.00
CA VAL A 168 4.63 6.93 11.61
C VAL A 168 3.53 7.75 10.94
N TYR A 169 2.27 7.34 11.07
CA TYR A 169 1.13 8.06 10.47
C TYR A 169 0.92 9.44 11.12
N ALA A 170 0.99 9.52 12.45
CA ALA A 170 0.90 10.81 13.14
C ALA A 170 2.02 11.77 12.72
N ALA A 171 3.27 11.27 12.58
CA ALA A 171 4.39 12.07 12.09
C ALA A 171 4.23 12.50 10.61
N ALA A 172 3.47 11.74 9.82
CA ALA A 172 3.07 12.10 8.45
C ALA A 172 1.86 13.05 8.39
N GLY A 173 1.28 13.44 9.54
CA GLY A 173 0.17 14.38 9.60
C GLY A 173 -1.23 13.74 9.60
N TYR A 174 -1.32 12.41 9.74
CA TYR A 174 -2.61 11.75 9.94
C TYR A 174 -3.15 12.02 11.34
N ARG A 175 -4.45 12.24 11.44
CA ARG A 175 -5.18 12.41 12.70
C ARG A 175 -6.23 11.32 12.86
N GLU A 176 -6.47 10.86 14.07
CA GLU A 176 -7.57 9.95 14.40
C GLU A 176 -8.91 10.66 14.21
N ILE A 177 -9.79 10.06 13.41
CA ILE A 177 -11.14 10.56 13.15
C ILE A 177 -12.23 9.62 13.63
N GLY A 178 -11.87 8.39 13.98
CA GLY A 178 -12.83 7.39 14.41
C GLY A 178 -12.19 6.10 14.90
N ARG A 179 -13.06 5.20 15.35
CA ARG A 179 -12.67 3.90 15.88
C ARG A 179 -13.70 2.84 15.52
N ARG A 180 -13.23 1.68 15.02
CA ARG A 180 -14.04 0.48 14.80
C ARG A 180 -13.76 -0.53 15.89
N ARG A 181 -14.70 -0.74 16.78
CA ARG A 181 -14.52 -1.63 17.94
C ARG A 181 -14.44 -3.10 17.53
N GLY A 182 -13.41 -3.79 18.03
CA GLY A 182 -13.19 -5.22 17.84
C GLY A 182 -13.08 -5.64 16.37
N TYR A 183 -12.58 -4.75 15.52
CA TYR A 183 -12.46 -4.91 14.07
C TYR A 183 -11.50 -6.04 13.69
N TYR A 184 -10.31 -6.03 14.28
CA TYR A 184 -9.30 -7.06 14.07
C TYR A 184 -9.53 -8.26 14.99
N ARG A 185 -9.24 -9.45 14.47
CA ARG A 185 -9.25 -10.70 15.25
C ARG A 185 -7.89 -11.34 15.18
N ILE A 186 -7.06 -11.11 16.20
CA ILE A 186 -5.68 -11.60 16.26
C ILE A 186 -5.58 -12.61 17.39
N ARG A 187 -5.24 -13.87 17.06
CA ARG A 187 -5.10 -14.96 18.04
C ARG A 187 -6.28 -15.06 19.01
N GLY A 188 -7.50 -14.93 18.48
CA GLY A 188 -8.74 -15.00 19.27
C GLY A 188 -9.08 -13.74 20.06
N ARG A 189 -8.25 -12.71 20.07
CA ARG A 189 -8.52 -11.42 20.72
C ARG A 189 -9.13 -10.44 19.72
N ARG A 190 -10.07 -9.64 20.19
CA ARG A 190 -10.61 -8.51 19.44
C ARG A 190 -9.76 -7.27 19.73
N ILE A 191 -9.30 -6.61 18.69
CA ILE A 191 -8.53 -5.37 18.77
C ILE A 191 -9.25 -4.31 17.95
N ASP A 192 -9.32 -3.10 18.47
CA ASP A 192 -9.95 -1.99 17.76
C ASP A 192 -9.08 -1.50 16.59
N ALA A 193 -9.72 -1.05 15.52
CA ALA A 193 -9.08 -0.25 14.50
C ALA A 193 -9.28 1.23 14.82
N LEU A 194 -8.21 2.01 14.72
CA LEU A 194 -8.27 3.46 14.65
C LEU A 194 -8.39 3.84 13.18
N VAL A 195 -9.37 4.66 12.87
CA VAL A 195 -9.50 5.27 11.54
C VAL A 195 -8.76 6.60 11.57
N MET A 196 -7.77 6.75 10.71
CA MET A 196 -6.98 7.97 10.62
C MET A 196 -7.13 8.61 9.24
N GLU A 197 -7.07 9.92 9.18
CA GLU A 197 -7.24 10.72 7.98
C GLU A 197 -6.12 11.76 7.86
N ARG A 198 -5.73 12.04 6.63
CA ARG A 198 -4.87 13.15 6.25
C ARG A 198 -5.45 13.88 5.05
N GLU A 199 -5.48 15.23 5.11
CA GLU A 199 -5.73 16.06 3.95
C GLU A 199 -4.49 16.10 3.05
N LEU A 200 -4.67 15.85 1.77
CA LEU A 200 -3.56 15.75 0.80
C LEU A 200 -3.27 17.09 0.10
N GLY A 201 -4.24 18.02 0.14
CA GLY A 201 -4.17 19.26 -0.61
C GLY A 201 -4.40 19.05 -2.12
N ALA A 202 -4.60 20.14 -2.82
CA ALA A 202 -4.83 20.10 -4.27
C ALA A 202 -3.57 19.60 -5.03
N PRO A 203 -3.73 18.93 -6.18
CA PRO A 203 -2.61 18.55 -7.04
C PRO A 203 -1.75 19.76 -7.40
N GLY A 204 -0.44 19.69 -7.12
CA GLY A 204 0.50 20.77 -7.43
C GLY A 204 0.59 21.92 -6.41
N GLY A 205 -0.10 21.85 -5.27
CA GLY A 205 0.08 22.78 -4.16
C GLY A 205 1.33 22.44 -3.32
N PRO A 206 1.96 23.43 -2.66
CA PRO A 206 3.08 23.17 -1.78
C PRO A 206 2.63 22.29 -0.62
N SER A 207 3.43 21.26 -0.32
CA SER A 207 3.24 20.43 0.87
C SER A 207 3.34 21.32 2.11
N ALA A 208 2.32 21.32 2.95
CA ALA A 208 2.27 22.11 4.18
C ALA A 208 3.25 21.58 5.24
#